data_52282a4348f8a6bc40330716397588aa
#
_entry.id   52282a4348f8a6bc40330716397588aa
#
_cell.length_a   1.000
_cell.length_b   1.000
_cell.length_c   1.000
_cell.angle_alpha   90.00
_cell.angle_beta   90.00
_cell.angle_gamma   90.00
#
_symmetry.space_group_name_H-M   'P 1'
#
loop_
_entity.id
_entity.type
_entity.pdbx_description
1 polymer ?
#
loop_
_entity_poly.entity_id
_entity_poly.type
_entity_poly.pdbx_seq_one_letter_code
_entity_poly.pdbx_strand_id
1 'polypeptide(L)'
;MDFSKAVDRLFVKQLRDWDVAGRNYAALSGVATRRLDLGGSTVVLQLNPERRRSAAAPIDKQSLAKRQCFLCTEHQPVRQRALLWGDHYKIQVNPYPIFLRHLTIADLHHVPQRLASRVGDMLRLAKALPGFVVFYNGPRCGASAPDHAHFQAGVKGEMPLCDEVMHATTTLLADSDEGFIGYVNTLSRSLFTIETTTLRAAERYAWRLLDLLPKPEGDEEPLINVLCWWDKTDRSWHLVIFPRRKHRPACYGEGEGRLLVSPASTEMGGLWAISEQNDFDTLTVSRLQALYDELCLSLDDLAPLLSRYSQRWNDSATMI
;
A
#
# COMPACT_ATOMS: atom_id res chain seq x y z
N MET A 1 -26.12 -8.23 4.33
CA MET A 1 -25.23 -9.39 4.13
C MET A 1 -23.90 -9.07 4.79
N ASP A 2 -23.40 -9.93 5.65
CA ASP A 2 -22.06 -9.72 6.25
C ASP A 2 -21.01 -9.88 5.14
N PHE A 3 -20.42 -8.76 4.73
CA PHE A 3 -19.51 -8.69 3.59
C PHE A 3 -18.24 -9.51 3.84
N SER A 4 -17.75 -9.53 5.08
CA SER A 4 -16.63 -10.36 5.51
C SER A 4 -16.85 -11.85 5.18
N LYS A 5 -18.05 -12.37 5.50
CA LYS A 5 -18.42 -13.77 5.15
C LYS A 5 -18.51 -14.01 3.65
N ALA A 6 -18.87 -13.01 2.87
CA ALA A 6 -18.88 -13.14 1.40
C ALA A 6 -17.44 -13.25 0.85
N VAL A 7 -16.50 -12.48 1.41
CA VAL A 7 -15.08 -12.56 1.09
C VAL A 7 -14.51 -13.92 1.48
N ASP A 8 -14.86 -14.46 2.66
CA ASP A 8 -14.43 -15.80 3.09
C ASP A 8 -14.88 -16.87 2.10
N ARG A 9 -16.15 -16.82 1.70
CA ARG A 9 -16.68 -17.76 0.68
C ARG A 9 -15.98 -17.60 -0.68
N LEU A 10 -15.64 -16.37 -1.07
CA LEU A 10 -14.90 -16.12 -2.30
C LEU A 10 -13.53 -16.79 -2.25
N PHE A 11 -12.78 -16.64 -1.14
CA PHE A 11 -11.48 -17.30 -0.95
C PHE A 11 -11.61 -18.82 -1.08
N VAL A 12 -12.49 -19.43 -0.30
CA VAL A 12 -12.66 -20.89 -0.32
C VAL A 12 -12.98 -21.40 -1.74
N LYS A 13 -13.91 -20.74 -2.43
CA LYS A 13 -14.26 -21.09 -3.80
C LYS A 13 -13.10 -20.89 -4.78
N GLN A 14 -12.41 -19.76 -4.70
CA GLN A 14 -11.36 -19.41 -5.64
C GLN A 14 -10.15 -20.35 -5.51
N LEU A 15 -9.73 -20.67 -4.28
CA LEU A 15 -8.60 -21.58 -4.07
C LEU A 15 -8.92 -23.02 -4.51
N ARG A 16 -10.17 -23.44 -4.40
CA ARG A 16 -10.61 -24.76 -4.85
C ARG A 16 -10.79 -24.83 -6.37
N ASP A 17 -11.43 -23.82 -6.98
CA ASP A 17 -11.95 -23.89 -8.35
C ASP A 17 -11.00 -23.29 -9.39
N TRP A 18 -9.90 -22.63 -8.95
CA TRP A 18 -8.91 -22.00 -9.82
C TRP A 18 -7.50 -22.42 -9.48
N ASP A 19 -6.95 -23.36 -10.25
CA ASP A 19 -5.65 -24.01 -10.01
C ASP A 19 -4.49 -23.03 -9.81
N VAL A 20 -4.47 -21.89 -10.52
CA VAL A 20 -3.42 -20.87 -10.37
C VAL A 20 -3.44 -20.29 -8.95
N ALA A 21 -4.62 -19.88 -8.48
CA ALA A 21 -4.74 -19.37 -7.12
C ALA A 21 -4.44 -20.47 -6.09
N GLY A 22 -5.04 -21.65 -6.24
CA GLY A 22 -4.83 -22.77 -5.31
C GLY A 22 -3.36 -23.14 -5.12
N ARG A 23 -2.61 -23.29 -6.24
CA ARG A 23 -1.16 -23.61 -6.19
C ARG A 23 -0.34 -22.49 -5.57
N ASN A 24 -0.58 -21.24 -5.94
CA ASN A 24 0.22 -20.13 -5.46
C ASN A 24 -0.03 -19.83 -3.96
N TYR A 25 -1.25 -20.04 -3.46
CA TYR A 25 -1.52 -19.96 -2.02
C TYR A 25 -0.93 -21.15 -1.25
N ALA A 26 -0.96 -22.35 -1.82
CA ALA A 26 -0.27 -23.49 -1.23
C ALA A 26 1.26 -23.28 -1.17
N ALA A 27 1.86 -22.74 -2.22
CA ALA A 27 3.28 -22.39 -2.26
C ALA A 27 3.63 -21.32 -1.21
N LEU A 28 2.77 -20.31 -1.02
CA LEU A 28 2.98 -19.24 -0.06
C LEU A 28 3.11 -19.76 1.38
N SER A 29 2.42 -20.83 1.75
CA SER A 29 2.50 -21.40 3.10
C SER A 29 3.85 -22.00 3.46
N GLY A 30 4.69 -22.31 2.46
CA GLY A 30 6.03 -22.88 2.59
C GLY A 30 7.18 -21.92 2.29
N VAL A 31 6.92 -20.63 2.06
CA VAL A 31 7.98 -19.67 1.72
C VAL A 31 8.93 -19.43 2.90
N ALA A 32 10.22 -19.32 2.61
CA ALA A 32 11.21 -18.94 3.61
C ALA A 32 11.01 -17.46 4.01
N THR A 33 11.17 -17.18 5.31
CA THR A 33 11.10 -15.82 5.85
C THR A 33 12.30 -15.50 6.72
N ARG A 34 12.72 -14.23 6.72
CA ARG A 34 13.73 -13.68 7.64
C ARG A 34 13.17 -12.42 8.27
N ARG A 35 13.35 -12.26 9.57
CA ARG A 35 12.98 -11.01 10.28
C ARG A 35 14.24 -10.24 10.58
N LEU A 36 14.21 -8.96 10.27
CA LEU A 36 15.31 -8.01 10.50
C LEU A 36 14.78 -6.85 11.32
N ASP A 37 15.50 -6.48 12.38
CA ASP A 37 15.19 -5.31 13.21
C ASP A 37 16.04 -4.12 12.72
N LEU A 38 15.36 -3.04 12.36
CA LEU A 38 15.97 -1.80 11.89
C LEU A 38 16.03 -0.72 12.98
N GLY A 39 16.04 -1.11 14.26
CA GLY A 39 16.16 -0.16 15.36
C GLY A 39 14.87 0.65 15.60
N GLY A 40 13.75 0.00 15.70
CA GLY A 40 12.43 0.60 15.94
C GLY A 40 11.35 0.12 14.97
N SER A 41 11.75 -0.55 13.90
CA SER A 41 10.81 -1.20 13.00
C SER A 41 11.31 -2.57 12.53
N THR A 42 10.39 -3.48 12.34
CA THR A 42 10.66 -4.83 11.84
C THR A 42 10.44 -4.89 10.34
N VAL A 43 11.37 -5.54 9.64
CA VAL A 43 11.18 -5.95 8.25
C VAL A 43 11.13 -7.47 8.18
N VAL A 44 10.09 -7.99 7.55
CA VAL A 44 9.94 -9.41 7.20
C VAL A 44 10.28 -9.57 5.73
N LEU A 45 11.37 -10.25 5.43
CA LEU A 45 11.69 -10.70 4.08
C LEU A 45 10.96 -12.02 3.84
N GLN A 46 10.30 -12.14 2.70
CA GLN A 46 9.60 -13.35 2.25
C GLN A 46 10.17 -13.74 0.89
N LEU A 47 10.80 -14.93 0.80
CA LEU A 47 11.26 -15.46 -0.48
C LEU A 47 10.07 -16.01 -1.27
N ASN A 48 9.64 -15.28 -2.27
CA ASN A 48 8.43 -15.59 -3.04
C ASN A 48 8.71 -15.48 -4.55
N PRO A 49 9.25 -16.53 -5.20
CA PRO A 49 9.62 -16.52 -6.61
C PRO A 49 8.47 -16.16 -7.56
N GLU A 50 7.22 -16.50 -7.19
CA GLU A 50 6.04 -16.17 -8.00
C GLU A 50 5.82 -14.66 -8.17
N ARG A 51 6.45 -13.85 -7.32
CA ARG A 51 6.41 -12.37 -7.39
C ARG A 51 7.32 -11.76 -8.44
N ARG A 52 8.26 -12.52 -9.02
CA ARG A 52 9.16 -12.03 -10.09
C ARG A 52 8.39 -11.32 -11.21
N ARG A 53 7.28 -11.91 -11.63
CA ARG A 53 6.41 -11.34 -12.67
C ARG A 53 5.91 -9.92 -12.33
N SER A 54 5.60 -9.68 -11.09
CA SER A 54 5.12 -8.38 -10.61
C SER A 54 6.26 -7.39 -10.41
N ALA A 55 7.37 -7.83 -9.82
CA ALA A 55 8.55 -6.99 -9.58
C ALA A 55 9.21 -6.52 -10.89
N ALA A 56 9.24 -7.37 -11.91
CA ALA A 56 9.81 -7.09 -13.24
C ALA A 56 8.81 -6.45 -14.21
N ALA A 57 7.56 -6.19 -13.83
CA ALA A 57 6.55 -5.67 -14.75
C ALA A 57 6.99 -4.34 -15.39
N PRO A 58 6.99 -4.24 -16.74
CA PRO A 58 7.24 -2.98 -17.42
C PRO A 58 6.02 -2.06 -17.25
N ILE A 59 6.28 -0.81 -16.86
CA ILE A 59 5.24 0.21 -16.62
C ILE A 59 5.46 1.48 -17.43
N ASP A 60 6.37 1.44 -18.40
CA ASP A 60 6.55 2.54 -19.34
C ASP A 60 5.33 2.68 -20.26
N LYS A 61 5.09 3.89 -20.76
CA LYS A 61 3.91 4.21 -21.58
C LYS A 61 3.76 3.30 -22.81
N GLN A 62 4.87 2.90 -23.44
CA GLN A 62 4.83 2.07 -24.63
C GLN A 62 4.42 0.64 -24.30
N SER A 63 4.94 0.07 -23.24
CA SER A 63 4.58 -1.27 -22.75
C SER A 63 3.13 -1.32 -22.28
N LEU A 64 2.66 -0.30 -21.55
CA LEU A 64 1.27 -0.20 -21.11
C LEU A 64 0.29 -0.13 -22.27
N ALA A 65 0.60 0.66 -23.31
CA ALA A 65 -0.27 0.80 -24.48
C ALA A 65 -0.39 -0.49 -25.32
N LYS A 66 0.60 -1.38 -25.24
CA LYS A 66 0.63 -2.64 -26.02
C LYS A 66 0.02 -3.84 -25.29
N ARG A 67 -0.05 -3.80 -23.95
CA ARG A 67 -0.55 -4.91 -23.16
C ARG A 67 -2.07 -4.87 -23.00
N GLN A 68 -2.68 -6.03 -22.93
CA GLN A 68 -4.05 -6.16 -22.42
C GLN A 68 -4.04 -5.95 -20.89
N CYS A 69 -4.90 -5.07 -20.40
CA CYS A 69 -4.99 -4.82 -18.98
C CYS A 69 -5.58 -6.03 -18.25
N PHE A 70 -4.80 -6.64 -17.38
CA PHE A 70 -5.21 -7.83 -16.62
C PHE A 70 -6.25 -7.55 -15.51
N LEU A 71 -6.55 -6.28 -15.26
CA LEU A 71 -7.61 -5.87 -14.34
C LEU A 71 -8.95 -5.67 -15.04
N CYS A 72 -8.97 -5.47 -16.36
CA CYS A 72 -10.21 -5.40 -17.14
C CYS A 72 -10.89 -6.77 -17.19
N THR A 73 -12.20 -6.80 -17.01
CA THR A 73 -12.98 -8.05 -16.90
C THR A 73 -12.87 -8.93 -18.15
N GLU A 74 -12.84 -8.31 -19.33
CA GLU A 74 -12.73 -8.98 -20.63
C GLU A 74 -11.41 -9.70 -20.85
N HIS A 75 -10.36 -9.36 -20.09
CA HIS A 75 -9.03 -9.99 -20.18
C HIS A 75 -8.75 -10.96 -19.04
N GLN A 76 -9.71 -11.14 -18.13
CA GLN A 76 -9.52 -12.02 -16.97
C GLN A 76 -9.91 -13.46 -17.29
N PRO A 77 -9.22 -14.44 -16.68
CA PRO A 77 -9.61 -15.84 -16.79
C PRO A 77 -11.06 -16.06 -16.31
N VAL A 78 -11.85 -16.86 -17.03
CA VAL A 78 -13.25 -17.18 -16.67
C VAL A 78 -13.38 -17.74 -15.25
N ARG A 79 -12.33 -18.38 -14.74
CA ARG A 79 -12.29 -18.95 -13.38
C ARG A 79 -12.03 -17.90 -12.29
N GLN A 80 -11.56 -16.71 -12.64
CA GLN A 80 -11.33 -15.62 -11.69
C GLN A 80 -12.65 -14.94 -11.35
N ARG A 81 -13.20 -15.26 -10.20
CA ARG A 81 -14.47 -14.71 -9.72
C ARG A 81 -14.27 -13.41 -8.96
N ALA A 82 -15.32 -12.60 -8.92
CA ALA A 82 -15.33 -11.35 -8.18
C ALA A 82 -16.58 -11.20 -7.33
N LEU A 83 -16.50 -10.39 -6.28
CA LEU A 83 -17.60 -9.78 -5.58
C LEU A 83 -17.69 -8.32 -6.00
N LEU A 84 -18.87 -7.84 -6.33
CA LEU A 84 -19.10 -6.41 -6.54
C LEU A 84 -19.14 -5.70 -5.18
N TRP A 85 -18.56 -4.50 -5.13
CA TRP A 85 -18.60 -3.63 -3.96
C TRP A 85 -18.98 -2.21 -4.40
N GLY A 86 -20.15 -1.77 -3.98
CA GLY A 86 -20.76 -0.57 -4.55
C GLY A 86 -20.96 -0.71 -6.06
N ASP A 87 -20.98 0.42 -6.74
CA ASP A 87 -21.21 0.49 -8.19
C ASP A 87 -19.92 0.60 -9.00
N HIS A 88 -18.75 0.64 -8.33
CA HIS A 88 -17.48 0.99 -8.96
C HIS A 88 -16.41 -0.08 -8.85
N TYR A 89 -16.49 -1.02 -7.92
CA TYR A 89 -15.38 -1.94 -7.65
C TYR A 89 -15.78 -3.40 -7.74
N LYS A 90 -14.83 -4.20 -8.17
CA LYS A 90 -14.83 -5.66 -8.04
C LYS A 90 -13.70 -6.10 -7.12
N ILE A 91 -14.02 -6.98 -6.19
CA ILE A 91 -13.07 -7.57 -5.23
C ILE A 91 -12.78 -9.00 -5.67
N GLN A 92 -11.51 -9.31 -5.84
CA GLN A 92 -11.03 -10.58 -6.35
C GLN A 92 -9.89 -11.11 -5.48
N VAL A 93 -9.75 -12.44 -5.41
CA VAL A 93 -8.56 -13.05 -4.82
C VAL A 93 -7.36 -12.76 -5.73
N ASN A 94 -6.28 -12.21 -5.15
CA ASN A 94 -5.05 -11.98 -5.90
C ASN A 94 -4.39 -13.33 -6.22
N PRO A 95 -4.15 -13.68 -7.50
CA PRO A 95 -3.60 -14.99 -7.86
C PRO A 95 -2.11 -15.16 -7.55
N TYR A 96 -1.40 -14.09 -7.23
CA TYR A 96 0.02 -14.08 -6.86
C TYR A 96 0.17 -13.47 -5.46
N PRO A 97 -0.20 -14.20 -4.40
CA PRO A 97 -0.31 -13.63 -3.07
C PRO A 97 1.04 -13.27 -2.44
N ILE A 98 1.00 -12.26 -1.55
CA ILE A 98 2.04 -11.94 -0.57
C ILE A 98 1.52 -12.28 0.83
N PHE A 99 0.20 -12.16 1.03
CA PHE A 99 -0.51 -12.44 2.26
C PHE A 99 -1.28 -13.75 2.16
N LEU A 100 -1.46 -14.44 3.30
CA LEU A 100 -2.30 -15.64 3.38
C LEU A 100 -3.74 -15.39 2.90
N ARG A 101 -4.18 -14.13 2.96
CA ARG A 101 -5.41 -13.65 2.32
C ARG A 101 -5.11 -12.33 1.63
N HIS A 102 -5.02 -12.35 0.32
CA HIS A 102 -4.64 -11.20 -0.51
C HIS A 102 -5.73 -10.91 -1.53
N LEU A 103 -6.26 -9.70 -1.50
CA LEU A 103 -7.30 -9.23 -2.41
C LEU A 103 -6.76 -8.18 -3.38
N THR A 104 -7.31 -8.19 -4.58
CA THR A 104 -7.23 -7.08 -5.54
C THR A 104 -8.61 -6.47 -5.68
N ILE A 105 -8.71 -5.15 -5.54
CA ILE A 105 -9.96 -4.38 -5.55
C ILE A 105 -9.84 -3.40 -6.71
N ALA A 106 -10.33 -3.80 -7.88
CA ALA A 106 -10.17 -3.02 -9.11
C ALA A 106 -11.45 -2.25 -9.44
N ASP A 107 -11.30 -1.05 -9.98
CA ASP A 107 -12.40 -0.33 -10.58
C ASP A 107 -13.02 -1.17 -11.71
N LEU A 108 -14.32 -1.05 -11.92
CA LEU A 108 -15.02 -1.74 -13.02
C LEU A 108 -14.65 -1.13 -14.38
N HIS A 109 -14.23 0.13 -14.38
CA HIS A 109 -13.83 0.85 -15.59
C HIS A 109 -12.30 0.98 -15.66
N HIS A 110 -11.78 0.98 -16.87
CA HIS A 110 -10.37 1.23 -17.11
C HIS A 110 -10.07 2.72 -17.02
N VAL A 111 -9.74 3.17 -15.79
CA VAL A 111 -9.44 4.56 -15.48
C VAL A 111 -8.09 4.64 -14.77
N PRO A 112 -7.32 5.73 -14.92
CA PRO A 112 -5.98 5.85 -14.35
C PRO A 112 -5.93 5.66 -12.84
N GLN A 113 -4.83 5.09 -12.35
CA GLN A 113 -4.54 4.91 -10.94
C GLN A 113 -4.34 6.26 -10.26
N ARG A 114 -5.30 6.69 -9.42
CA ARG A 114 -5.27 7.94 -8.65
C ARG A 114 -6.00 7.76 -7.33
N LEU A 115 -5.46 8.33 -6.27
CA LEU A 115 -6.03 8.23 -4.92
C LEU A 115 -6.96 9.39 -4.58
N ALA A 116 -6.66 10.63 -5.00
CA ALA A 116 -7.29 11.84 -4.46
C ALA A 116 -8.83 11.78 -4.43
N SER A 117 -9.47 11.32 -5.50
CA SER A 117 -10.94 11.17 -5.55
C SER A 117 -11.46 9.89 -4.89
N ARG A 118 -10.59 9.03 -4.36
CA ARG A 118 -10.90 7.68 -3.88
C ARG A 118 -10.52 7.42 -2.43
N VAL A 119 -10.08 8.44 -1.70
CA VAL A 119 -9.75 8.32 -0.27
C VAL A 119 -10.95 7.79 0.51
N GLY A 120 -12.14 8.34 0.27
CA GLY A 120 -13.37 7.88 0.93
C GLY A 120 -13.72 6.42 0.62
N ASP A 121 -13.44 5.95 -0.60
CA ASP A 121 -13.66 4.55 -0.96
C ASP A 121 -12.69 3.62 -0.25
N MET A 122 -11.42 4.03 -0.15
CA MET A 122 -10.40 3.29 0.61
C MET A 122 -10.81 3.14 2.09
N LEU A 123 -11.29 4.22 2.71
CA LEU A 123 -11.79 4.21 4.09
C LEU A 123 -13.01 3.30 4.27
N ARG A 124 -13.98 3.37 3.36
CA ARG A 124 -15.17 2.51 3.39
C ARG A 124 -14.80 1.05 3.19
N LEU A 125 -13.86 0.74 2.29
CA LEU A 125 -13.31 -0.61 2.08
C LEU A 125 -12.63 -1.13 3.34
N ALA A 126 -11.79 -0.35 3.99
CA ALA A 126 -11.12 -0.73 5.23
C ALA A 126 -12.15 -1.10 6.33
N LYS A 127 -13.23 -0.34 6.46
CA LYS A 127 -14.32 -0.65 7.40
C LYS A 127 -15.12 -1.89 7.01
N ALA A 128 -15.30 -2.15 5.72
CA ALA A 128 -16.01 -3.33 5.20
C ALA A 128 -15.17 -4.61 5.28
N LEU A 129 -13.85 -4.49 5.38
CA LEU A 129 -12.87 -5.58 5.43
C LEU A 129 -12.09 -5.57 6.77
N PRO A 130 -12.76 -5.71 7.92
CA PRO A 130 -12.08 -5.68 9.21
C PRO A 130 -11.09 -6.84 9.32
N GLY A 131 -9.90 -6.56 9.86
CA GLY A 131 -8.79 -7.52 9.91
C GLY A 131 -7.89 -7.51 8.67
N PHE A 132 -8.26 -6.75 7.64
CA PHE A 132 -7.39 -6.44 6.51
C PHE A 132 -6.78 -5.03 6.66
N VAL A 133 -5.60 -4.87 6.09
CA VAL A 133 -5.08 -3.57 5.68
C VAL A 133 -5.36 -3.39 4.19
N VAL A 134 -6.08 -2.33 3.84
CA VAL A 134 -6.27 -1.89 2.45
C VAL A 134 -5.09 -1.01 2.08
N PHE A 135 -4.51 -1.19 0.91
CA PHE A 135 -3.36 -0.40 0.51
C PHE A 135 -3.44 0.09 -0.94
N TYR A 136 -2.81 1.23 -1.15
CA TYR A 136 -2.73 1.93 -2.42
C TYR A 136 -1.27 2.10 -2.84
N ASN A 137 -0.97 1.71 -4.07
CA ASN A 137 0.29 2.00 -4.72
C ASN A 137 0.08 3.09 -5.75
N GLY A 138 0.75 4.21 -5.58
CA GLY A 138 0.74 5.28 -6.59
C GLY A 138 1.28 4.77 -7.94
N PRO A 139 0.92 5.41 -9.06
CA PRO A 139 1.30 4.96 -10.42
C PRO A 139 2.79 4.73 -10.60
N ARG A 140 3.61 5.53 -9.92
CA ARG A 140 5.07 5.46 -9.90
C ARG A 140 5.61 5.09 -8.51
N CYS A 141 4.85 4.31 -7.75
CA CYS A 141 5.21 3.81 -6.42
C CYS A 141 4.84 2.34 -6.25
N GLY A 142 5.19 1.50 -7.26
CA GLY A 142 5.03 0.06 -7.21
C GLY A 142 3.70 -0.46 -7.76
N ALA A 143 2.81 0.38 -8.32
CA ALA A 143 1.63 -0.11 -9.02
C ALA A 143 2.04 -0.89 -10.28
N SER A 144 1.59 -2.15 -10.42
CA SER A 144 1.82 -2.96 -11.62
C SER A 144 0.81 -2.66 -12.75
N ALA A 145 -0.28 -1.95 -12.44
CA ALA A 145 -1.27 -1.45 -13.38
C ALA A 145 -1.55 0.04 -13.11
N PRO A 146 -0.61 0.95 -13.44
CA PRO A 146 -0.78 2.38 -13.21
C PRO A 146 -1.83 3.02 -14.12
N ASP A 147 -2.27 2.30 -15.12
CA ASP A 147 -3.32 2.65 -16.08
C ASP A 147 -4.73 2.23 -15.63
N HIS A 148 -4.86 1.44 -14.55
CA HIS A 148 -6.16 0.95 -14.07
C HIS A 148 -6.29 1.11 -12.55
N ALA A 149 -7.23 1.93 -12.10
CA ALA A 149 -7.44 2.23 -10.68
C ALA A 149 -7.77 0.98 -9.87
N HIS A 150 -7.01 0.76 -8.82
CA HIS A 150 -7.21 -0.38 -7.93
C HIS A 150 -6.61 -0.13 -6.55
N PHE A 151 -7.17 -0.81 -5.57
CA PHE A 151 -6.58 -1.06 -4.26
C PHE A 151 -6.20 -2.53 -4.15
N GLN A 152 -5.44 -2.84 -3.12
CA GLN A 152 -5.23 -4.21 -2.68
C GLN A 152 -5.53 -4.31 -1.19
N ALA A 153 -5.74 -5.52 -0.67
CA ALA A 153 -5.88 -5.73 0.76
C ALA A 153 -5.24 -7.05 1.18
N GLY A 154 -4.55 -7.02 2.31
CA GLY A 154 -3.91 -8.18 2.93
C GLY A 154 -4.28 -8.31 4.40
N VAL A 155 -3.98 -9.43 5.05
CA VAL A 155 -4.19 -9.61 6.49
C VAL A 155 -3.34 -8.60 7.26
N LYS A 156 -3.96 -7.77 8.11
CA LYS A 156 -3.28 -6.69 8.85
C LYS A 156 -2.11 -7.20 9.68
N GLY A 157 -2.29 -8.31 10.40
CA GLY A 157 -1.27 -8.89 11.27
C GLY A 157 -0.03 -9.46 10.57
N GLU A 158 -0.02 -9.55 9.22
CA GLU A 158 1.15 -9.95 8.46
C GLU A 158 2.03 -8.75 8.05
N MET A 159 1.58 -7.51 8.33
CA MET A 159 2.30 -6.28 8.02
C MET A 159 2.79 -5.61 9.32
N PRO A 160 4.09 -5.71 9.66
CA PRO A 160 4.63 -5.27 10.95
C PRO A 160 4.27 -3.84 11.32
N LEU A 161 4.35 -2.93 10.36
CA LEU A 161 4.11 -1.51 10.59
C LEU A 161 2.71 -1.20 11.15
N CYS A 162 1.69 -2.00 10.83
CA CYS A 162 0.34 -1.74 11.32
C CYS A 162 0.23 -1.76 12.85
N ASP A 163 1.08 -2.53 13.50
CA ASP A 163 1.14 -2.56 14.97
C ASP A 163 2.20 -1.59 15.50
N GLU A 164 3.34 -1.44 14.80
CA GLU A 164 4.43 -0.56 15.22
C GLU A 164 4.04 0.91 15.24
N VAL A 165 3.28 1.38 14.24
CA VAL A 165 2.85 2.78 14.16
C VAL A 165 1.93 3.21 15.29
N MET A 166 1.17 2.27 15.87
CA MET A 166 0.29 2.52 17.01
C MET A 166 1.06 2.88 18.28
N HIS A 167 2.34 2.52 18.37
CA HIS A 167 3.21 2.75 19.52
C HIS A 167 4.35 3.73 19.22
N ALA A 168 4.40 4.23 17.97
CA ALA A 168 5.46 5.13 17.55
C ALA A 168 5.30 6.55 18.13
N THR A 169 6.42 7.20 18.44
CA THR A 169 6.41 8.62 18.79
C THR A 169 5.97 9.45 17.59
N THR A 170 4.84 10.15 17.77
CA THR A 170 4.20 10.95 16.74
C THR A 170 4.31 12.43 17.05
N THR A 171 4.84 13.22 16.12
CA THR A 171 4.78 14.68 16.15
C THR A 171 3.45 15.13 15.58
N LEU A 172 2.57 15.68 16.42
CA LEU A 172 1.24 16.16 15.99
C LEU A 172 1.38 17.35 15.03
N LEU A 173 0.62 17.32 13.95
CA LEU A 173 0.51 18.40 12.96
C LEU A 173 -0.84 19.12 13.07
N ALA A 174 -1.88 18.38 13.40
CA ALA A 174 -3.22 18.89 13.67
C ALA A 174 -4.01 17.82 14.44
N ASP A 175 -4.92 18.27 15.29
CA ASP A 175 -5.85 17.44 16.04
C ASP A 175 -7.23 18.09 16.19
N SER A 176 -8.21 17.28 16.58
CA SER A 176 -9.58 17.67 16.89
C SER A 176 -10.25 16.55 17.69
N ASP A 177 -11.49 16.79 18.17
CA ASP A 177 -12.30 15.77 18.84
C ASP A 177 -12.57 14.53 17.96
N GLU A 178 -12.42 14.65 16.62
CA GLU A 178 -12.61 13.56 15.68
C GLU A 178 -11.33 12.76 15.42
N GLY A 179 -10.14 13.20 15.90
CA GLY A 179 -8.85 12.54 15.71
C GLY A 179 -7.73 13.49 15.35
N PHE A 180 -6.63 12.93 14.84
CA PHE A 180 -5.40 13.68 14.56
C PHE A 180 -4.71 13.24 13.26
N ILE A 181 -3.81 14.10 12.80
CA ILE A 181 -2.74 13.77 11.87
C ILE A 181 -1.39 14.09 12.50
N GLY A 182 -0.44 13.21 12.33
CA GLY A 182 0.92 13.40 12.82
C GLY A 182 1.98 12.87 11.87
N TYR A 183 3.22 13.21 12.17
CA TYR A 183 4.40 12.78 11.47
C TYR A 183 5.25 11.86 12.35
N VAL A 184 5.73 10.76 11.77
CA VAL A 184 6.58 9.77 12.43
C VAL A 184 7.87 9.60 11.64
N ASN A 185 9.02 9.67 12.31
CA ASN A 185 10.36 9.48 11.73
C ASN A 185 11.20 8.44 12.47
N THR A 186 10.62 7.75 13.44
CA THR A 186 11.31 6.78 14.30
C THR A 186 11.24 5.34 13.79
N LEU A 187 10.53 5.10 12.67
CA LEU A 187 10.27 3.78 12.11
C LEU A 187 11.08 3.51 10.83
N SER A 188 12.36 3.86 10.80
CA SER A 188 13.32 3.63 9.69
C SER A 188 12.97 4.34 8.38
N ARG A 189 11.81 4.99 8.29
CA ARG A 189 11.30 5.76 7.15
C ARG A 189 10.29 6.79 7.60
N SER A 190 10.26 7.92 6.92
CA SER A 190 9.31 9.00 7.17
C SER A 190 7.91 8.59 6.74
N LEU A 191 6.93 8.83 7.58
CA LEU A 191 5.53 8.62 7.28
C LEU A 191 4.62 9.61 8.01
N PHE A 192 3.42 9.78 7.49
CA PHE A 192 2.33 10.45 8.19
C PHE A 192 1.34 9.40 8.69
N THR A 193 0.84 9.59 9.91
CA THR A 193 -0.24 8.78 10.47
C THR A 193 -1.46 9.66 10.72
N ILE A 194 -2.62 9.13 10.36
CA ILE A 194 -3.93 9.75 10.61
C ILE A 194 -4.76 8.74 11.38
N GLU A 195 -5.29 9.17 12.50
CA GLU A 195 -6.26 8.40 13.28
C GLU A 195 -7.52 9.23 13.49
N THR A 196 -8.69 8.68 13.16
CA THR A 196 -9.95 9.41 13.27
C THR A 196 -11.13 8.48 13.54
N THR A 197 -12.13 9.02 14.23
CA THR A 197 -13.40 8.34 14.49
C THR A 197 -14.47 8.58 13.41
N THR A 198 -14.25 9.58 12.53
CA THR A 198 -15.18 9.90 11.45
C THR A 198 -14.49 9.84 10.06
N LEU A 199 -15.24 9.38 9.08
CA LEU A 199 -14.78 9.32 7.69
C LEU A 199 -14.43 10.72 7.15
N ARG A 200 -15.25 11.72 7.49
CA ARG A 200 -15.06 13.11 7.03
C ARG A 200 -13.74 13.70 7.53
N ALA A 201 -13.39 13.44 8.79
CA ALA A 201 -12.11 13.91 9.34
C ALA A 201 -10.93 13.21 8.65
N ALA A 202 -11.00 11.89 8.44
CA ALA A 202 -9.97 11.15 7.73
C ALA A 202 -9.74 11.68 6.31
N GLU A 203 -10.81 11.91 5.56
CA GLU A 203 -10.74 12.51 4.22
C GLU A 203 -10.12 13.91 4.27
N ARG A 204 -10.56 14.76 5.19
CA ARG A 204 -10.07 16.14 5.34
C ARG A 204 -8.57 16.18 5.64
N TYR A 205 -8.08 15.36 6.58
CA TYR A 205 -6.66 15.28 6.91
C TYR A 205 -5.84 14.77 5.72
N ALA A 206 -6.31 13.69 5.09
CA ALA A 206 -5.61 13.08 3.96
C ALA A 206 -5.54 14.04 2.76
N TRP A 207 -6.64 14.66 2.35
CA TRP A 207 -6.64 15.59 1.20
C TRP A 207 -5.75 16.81 1.41
N ARG A 208 -5.77 17.40 2.60
CA ARG A 208 -4.87 18.52 2.93
C ARG A 208 -3.40 18.11 2.84
N LEU A 209 -3.05 16.92 3.29
CA LEU A 209 -1.69 16.41 3.17
C LEU A 209 -1.33 16.18 1.70
N LEU A 210 -2.17 15.49 0.94
CA LEU A 210 -1.93 15.18 -0.48
C LEU A 210 -1.78 16.44 -1.33
N ASP A 211 -2.52 17.50 -1.02
CA ASP A 211 -2.42 18.81 -1.70
C ASP A 211 -1.07 19.53 -1.44
N LEU A 212 -0.48 19.30 -0.26
CA LEU A 212 0.79 19.92 0.12
C LEU A 212 2.02 19.13 -0.31
N LEU A 213 1.89 17.81 -0.53
CA LEU A 213 3.01 16.97 -0.95
C LEU A 213 3.52 17.37 -2.34
N PRO A 214 4.85 17.34 -2.56
CA PRO A 214 5.42 17.68 -3.85
C PRO A 214 4.98 16.68 -4.93
N LYS A 215 4.57 17.22 -6.07
CA LYS A 215 4.22 16.43 -7.26
C LYS A 215 5.35 16.52 -8.27
N PRO A 216 5.85 15.41 -8.83
CA PRO A 216 6.78 15.48 -9.96
C PRO A 216 6.14 16.19 -11.15
N GLU A 217 6.98 16.81 -11.96
CA GLU A 217 6.52 17.47 -13.18
C GLU A 217 5.77 16.49 -14.10
N GLY A 218 4.59 16.88 -14.53
CA GLY A 218 3.70 16.07 -15.37
C GLY A 218 2.89 14.99 -14.63
N ASP A 219 3.07 14.82 -13.31
CA ASP A 219 2.27 13.91 -12.50
C ASP A 219 1.07 14.65 -11.89
N GLU A 220 -0.07 13.96 -11.81
CA GLU A 220 -1.30 14.55 -11.26
C GLU A 220 -1.41 14.37 -9.74
N GLU A 221 -0.65 13.41 -9.18
CA GLU A 221 -0.57 13.18 -7.73
C GLU A 221 0.88 13.05 -7.24
N PRO A 222 1.13 13.27 -5.93
CA PRO A 222 2.45 13.04 -5.36
C PRO A 222 2.85 11.56 -5.44
N LEU A 223 4.15 11.29 -5.33
CA LEU A 223 4.65 9.93 -5.20
C LEU A 223 4.31 9.43 -3.79
N ILE A 224 3.39 8.47 -3.68
CA ILE A 224 2.92 7.96 -2.39
C ILE A 224 2.63 6.46 -2.41
N ASN A 225 2.77 5.87 -1.23
CA ASN A 225 2.11 4.61 -0.86
C ASN A 225 1.21 4.88 0.34
N VAL A 226 0.08 4.19 0.45
CA VAL A 226 -0.87 4.40 1.54
C VAL A 226 -1.35 3.06 2.07
N LEU A 227 -1.43 2.97 3.40
CA LEU A 227 -2.09 1.88 4.13
C LEU A 227 -3.32 2.45 4.83
N CYS A 228 -4.39 1.65 4.91
CA CYS A 228 -5.60 2.03 5.63
C CYS A 228 -6.24 0.80 6.28
N TRP A 229 -6.62 0.90 7.55
CA TRP A 229 -7.41 -0.13 8.22
C TRP A 229 -8.43 0.49 9.16
N TRP A 230 -9.40 -0.32 9.52
CA TRP A 230 -10.40 0.00 10.53
C TRP A 230 -10.12 -0.79 11.79
N ASP A 231 -9.99 -0.12 12.92
CA ASP A 231 -9.96 -0.76 14.24
C ASP A 231 -11.38 -0.85 14.79
N LYS A 232 -11.79 -2.07 15.12
CA LYS A 232 -13.11 -2.33 15.69
C LYS A 232 -13.21 -1.95 17.17
N THR A 233 -12.09 -2.02 17.88
CA THR A 233 -12.02 -1.77 19.32
C THR A 233 -12.25 -0.30 19.60
N ASP A 234 -11.46 0.54 18.95
CA ASP A 234 -11.50 2.00 19.13
C ASP A 234 -12.48 2.68 18.18
N ARG A 235 -13.03 1.92 17.23
CA ARG A 235 -13.94 2.41 16.19
C ARG A 235 -13.35 3.58 15.41
N SER A 236 -12.08 3.44 15.06
CA SER A 236 -11.29 4.44 14.38
C SER A 236 -10.75 3.95 13.04
N TRP A 237 -10.54 4.87 12.10
CA TRP A 237 -9.75 4.67 10.91
C TRP A 237 -8.31 5.05 11.18
N HIS A 238 -7.40 4.23 10.68
CA HIS A 238 -5.98 4.50 10.65
C HIS A 238 -5.52 4.56 9.20
N LEU A 239 -4.84 5.65 8.83
CA LEU A 239 -4.16 5.77 7.54
C LEU A 239 -2.68 6.03 7.81
N VAL A 240 -1.83 5.38 7.02
CA VAL A 240 -0.40 5.66 6.99
C VAL A 240 -0.04 6.05 5.57
N ILE A 241 0.57 7.22 5.39
CA ILE A 241 0.95 7.77 4.09
C ILE A 241 2.47 7.90 4.05
N PHE A 242 3.09 7.22 3.10
CA PHE A 242 4.53 7.29 2.84
C PHE A 242 4.78 8.25 1.69
N PRO A 243 5.36 9.43 1.94
CA PRO A 243 5.82 10.32 0.88
C PRO A 243 7.07 9.75 0.24
N ARG A 244 7.03 9.51 -1.07
CA ARG A 244 8.12 8.89 -1.82
C ARG A 244 8.91 9.94 -2.58
N ARG A 245 10.22 9.69 -2.74
CA ARG A 245 11.14 10.50 -3.55
C ARG A 245 11.23 9.96 -4.97
N LYS A 246 11.24 8.66 -5.12
CA LYS A 246 11.36 7.99 -6.42
C LYS A 246 10.64 6.65 -6.46
N HIS A 247 10.44 6.16 -7.67
CA HIS A 247 9.75 4.91 -7.94
C HIS A 247 10.57 3.69 -7.49
N ARG A 248 11.80 3.56 -7.97
CA ARG A 248 12.67 2.39 -7.78
C ARG A 248 14.05 2.85 -7.31
N PRO A 249 14.76 2.02 -6.53
CA PRO A 249 16.12 2.35 -6.13
C PRO A 249 17.08 2.31 -7.31
N ALA A 250 18.22 2.97 -7.19
CA ALA A 250 19.25 3.00 -8.24
C ALA A 250 19.81 1.61 -8.55
N CYS A 251 19.80 0.71 -7.56
CA CYS A 251 20.23 -0.68 -7.73
C CYS A 251 19.16 -1.59 -8.36
N TYR A 252 17.97 -1.07 -8.74
CA TYR A 252 16.92 -1.90 -9.35
C TYR A 252 17.41 -2.57 -10.64
N GLY A 253 17.18 -3.87 -10.76
CA GLY A 253 17.50 -4.65 -11.96
C GLY A 253 18.05 -6.02 -11.63
N GLU A 254 18.55 -6.70 -12.66
CA GLU A 254 19.18 -8.01 -12.59
C GLU A 254 20.71 -7.87 -12.71
N GLY A 255 21.47 -8.83 -12.16
CA GLY A 255 22.92 -8.89 -12.21
C GLY A 255 23.61 -8.56 -10.91
N GLU A 256 24.96 -8.58 -10.93
CA GLU A 256 25.79 -8.33 -9.75
C GLU A 256 25.54 -6.93 -9.17
N GLY A 257 25.38 -6.83 -7.85
CA GLY A 257 25.07 -5.59 -7.13
C GLY A 257 23.66 -5.04 -7.36
N ARG A 258 22.87 -5.63 -8.24
CA ARG A 258 21.48 -5.26 -8.48
C ARG A 258 20.53 -5.94 -7.49
N LEU A 259 19.30 -5.48 -7.48
CA LEU A 259 18.22 -5.99 -6.65
C LEU A 259 16.90 -5.91 -7.44
N LEU A 260 16.28 -7.06 -7.70
CA LEU A 260 15.01 -7.11 -8.42
C LEU A 260 13.82 -6.86 -7.48
N VAL A 261 13.78 -5.68 -6.88
CA VAL A 261 12.69 -5.24 -6.01
C VAL A 261 12.19 -3.87 -6.43
N SER A 262 10.88 -3.76 -6.64
CA SER A 262 10.18 -2.49 -6.90
C SER A 262 9.31 -2.14 -5.69
N PRO A 263 9.87 -1.50 -4.63
CA PRO A 263 9.19 -1.33 -3.36
C PRO A 263 7.89 -0.56 -3.49
N ALA A 264 6.84 -1.13 -2.91
CA ALA A 264 5.47 -0.68 -2.92
C ALA A 264 4.93 -0.56 -1.48
N SER A 265 3.62 -0.50 -1.28
CA SER A 265 3.01 -0.38 0.05
C SER A 265 3.36 -1.53 0.99
N THR A 266 3.55 -2.74 0.49
CA THR A 266 3.93 -3.90 1.32
C THR A 266 5.33 -3.74 1.88
N GLU A 267 6.29 -3.34 1.04
CA GLU A 267 7.66 -3.07 1.45
C GLU A 267 7.73 -1.86 2.38
N MET A 268 6.97 -0.80 2.09
CA MET A 268 6.82 0.34 3.02
C MET A 268 6.19 -0.08 4.35
N GLY A 269 5.30 -1.05 4.36
CA GLY A 269 4.69 -1.66 5.55
C GLY A 269 5.57 -2.67 6.28
N GLY A 270 6.79 -2.92 5.79
CA GLY A 270 7.76 -3.83 6.42
C GLY A 270 7.65 -5.28 5.96
N LEU A 271 6.81 -5.61 4.97
CA LEU A 271 6.73 -6.94 4.37
C LEU A 271 7.32 -6.92 2.96
N TRP A 272 8.53 -7.43 2.79
CA TRP A 272 9.29 -7.43 1.55
C TRP A 272 9.17 -8.77 0.82
N ALA A 273 8.48 -8.77 -0.31
CA ALA A 273 8.39 -9.96 -1.16
C ALA A 273 9.55 -9.99 -2.16
N ILE A 274 10.52 -10.86 -1.90
CA ILE A 274 11.75 -11.04 -2.68
C ILE A 274 11.57 -12.23 -3.62
N SER A 275 11.83 -12.06 -4.91
CA SER A 275 11.68 -13.13 -5.89
C SER A 275 12.96 -13.95 -6.13
N GLU A 276 14.12 -13.39 -5.84
CA GLU A 276 15.42 -14.00 -6.10
C GLU A 276 16.08 -14.49 -4.82
N GLN A 277 16.59 -15.74 -4.82
CA GLN A 277 17.27 -16.33 -3.66
C GLN A 277 18.46 -15.48 -3.21
N ASN A 278 19.32 -15.06 -4.15
CA ASN A 278 20.49 -14.24 -3.84
C ASN A 278 20.12 -12.91 -3.17
N ASP A 279 19.05 -12.26 -3.62
CA ASP A 279 18.56 -11.01 -3.03
C ASP A 279 18.05 -11.26 -1.60
N PHE A 280 17.33 -12.37 -1.40
CA PHE A 280 16.84 -12.77 -0.08
C PHE A 280 17.98 -13.04 0.90
N ASP A 281 19.04 -13.72 0.47
CA ASP A 281 20.18 -14.10 1.33
C ASP A 281 21.08 -12.89 1.65
N THR A 282 21.24 -11.96 0.71
CA THR A 282 22.21 -10.86 0.80
C THR A 282 21.64 -9.54 1.34
N LEU A 283 20.31 -9.41 1.46
CA LEU A 283 19.71 -8.22 2.07
C LEU A 283 20.04 -8.13 3.56
N THR A 284 20.66 -7.01 3.96
CA THR A 284 21.04 -6.68 5.33
C THR A 284 20.24 -5.50 5.86
N VAL A 285 20.28 -5.28 7.17
CA VAL A 285 19.66 -4.12 7.84
C VAL A 285 20.17 -2.81 7.22
N SER A 286 21.48 -2.67 7.06
CA SER A 286 22.09 -1.44 6.49
C SER A 286 21.65 -1.21 5.04
N ARG A 287 21.53 -2.26 4.23
CA ARG A 287 21.07 -2.15 2.84
C ARG A 287 19.58 -1.76 2.78
N LEU A 288 18.75 -2.34 3.64
CA LEU A 288 17.32 -1.97 3.73
C LEU A 288 17.14 -0.52 4.17
N GLN A 289 17.93 -0.05 5.18
CA GLN A 289 17.89 1.35 5.60
C GLN A 289 18.28 2.28 4.45
N ALA A 290 19.36 1.98 3.74
CA ALA A 290 19.79 2.77 2.58
C ALA A 290 18.72 2.82 1.47
N LEU A 291 17.97 1.73 1.27
CA LEU A 291 16.84 1.70 0.33
C LEU A 291 15.68 2.59 0.78
N TYR A 292 15.31 2.58 2.06
CA TYR A 292 14.29 3.48 2.59
C TYR A 292 14.71 4.95 2.47
N ASP A 293 15.97 5.28 2.84
CA ASP A 293 16.52 6.64 2.74
C ASP A 293 16.52 7.15 1.29
N GLU A 294 16.82 6.25 0.34
CA GLU A 294 16.80 6.59 -1.09
C GLU A 294 15.38 6.79 -1.63
N LEU A 295 14.42 6.00 -1.16
CA LEU A 295 13.07 5.93 -1.73
C LEU A 295 12.09 6.90 -1.10
N CYS A 296 12.25 7.26 0.17
CA CYS A 296 11.35 8.13 0.92
C CYS A 296 11.88 9.57 0.98
N LEU A 297 10.99 10.53 1.17
CA LEU A 297 11.39 11.89 1.51
C LEU A 297 11.95 11.91 2.93
N SER A 298 13.06 12.62 3.13
CA SER A 298 13.68 12.81 4.44
C SER A 298 12.92 13.85 5.29
N LEU A 299 13.26 13.96 6.56
CA LEU A 299 12.73 15.02 7.43
C LEU A 299 13.04 16.41 6.86
N ASP A 300 14.24 16.62 6.34
CA ASP A 300 14.65 17.91 5.76
C ASP A 300 13.81 18.27 4.52
N ASP A 301 13.50 17.29 3.66
CA ASP A 301 12.60 17.51 2.52
C ASP A 301 11.18 17.88 2.97
N LEU A 302 10.73 17.34 4.10
CA LEU A 302 9.37 17.51 4.61
C LEU A 302 9.23 18.72 5.55
N ALA A 303 10.30 19.25 6.13
CA ALA A 303 10.23 20.33 7.12
C ALA A 303 9.41 21.56 6.66
N PRO A 304 9.55 22.07 5.42
CA PRO A 304 8.73 23.17 4.93
C PRO A 304 7.22 22.82 4.83
N LEU A 305 6.92 21.55 4.51
CA LEU A 305 5.56 21.04 4.41
C LEU A 305 4.93 20.91 5.81
N LEU A 306 5.67 20.38 6.78
CA LEU A 306 5.19 20.23 8.16
C LEU A 306 4.75 21.58 8.74
N SER A 307 5.58 22.62 8.57
CA SER A 307 5.26 23.97 9.01
C SER A 307 4.01 24.53 8.33
N ARG A 308 3.91 24.36 6.99
CA ARG A 308 2.75 24.83 6.21
C ARG A 308 1.45 24.09 6.57
N TYR A 309 1.53 22.81 6.88
CA TYR A 309 0.36 22.02 7.27
C TYR A 309 -0.24 22.56 8.57
N SER A 310 0.59 22.74 9.60
CA SER A 310 0.15 23.26 10.91
C SER A 310 -0.40 24.69 10.81
N GLN A 311 0.20 25.57 10.00
CA GLN A 311 -0.30 26.93 9.78
C GLN A 311 -1.69 26.92 9.14
N ARG A 312 -1.89 26.17 8.04
CA ARG A 312 -3.20 26.09 7.36
C ARG A 312 -4.30 25.48 8.23
N TRP A 313 -3.93 24.64 9.18
CA TRP A 313 -4.90 24.10 10.13
C TRP A 313 -5.39 25.17 11.10
N ASN A 314 -4.48 25.93 11.69
CA ASN A 314 -4.79 27.00 12.64
C ASN A 314 -5.62 28.11 12.00
N ASP A 315 -5.29 28.55 10.77
CA ASP A 315 -6.04 29.55 10.02
C ASP A 315 -7.50 29.12 9.77
N SER A 316 -7.73 27.83 9.53
CA SER A 316 -9.07 27.29 9.29
C SER A 316 -9.91 27.18 10.58
N ALA A 317 -9.27 26.98 11.74
CA ALA A 317 -9.92 26.92 13.04
C ALA A 317 -10.34 28.31 13.56
N THR A 318 -9.68 29.37 13.07
CA THR A 318 -9.97 30.76 13.46
C THR A 318 -11.12 31.38 12.66
N MET A 319 -11.61 30.71 11.61
CA MET A 319 -12.71 31.20 10.76
C MET A 319 -14.09 30.59 11.09
N ILE A 320 -14.22 29.88 12.21
CA ILE A 320 -15.47 29.35 12.76
C ILE A 320 -15.78 30.11 14.06
#